data_371e4e337a1daa0297d0def07ef66766
#
_entry.id   371e4e337a1daa0297d0def07ef66766
#
_cell.length_a   1.000
_cell.length_b   1.000
_cell.length_c   1.000
_cell.angle_alpha   90.00
_cell.angle_beta   90.00
_cell.angle_gamma   90.00
#
_symmetry.space_group_name_H-M   'P 1'
#
loop_
_entity.id
_entity.type
_entity.pdbx_description
1 polymer ?
#
loop_
_entity_poly.entity_id
_entity_poly.type
_entity_poly.pdbx_seq_one_letter_code
_entity_poly.pdbx_strand_id
1 'polypeptide(L)'
;MAVGKNFSEQLRKVKVNRKVLNRSVRDIVADFQSAKIVIPRYQRTFVWDLEKQNRFIESIFMDIPVPPLFFLEKFDEEKEIMSFEIIDGVQRLTTIVNFINGFLKLSNLGNLPDLNQSTFQTLPPIISSLFDERHLTTIIIEDSTLEEIQCEVFGRLNMGSVSLNAQELRNCMYQGEFNDFLGSCSKHPTYRQLLEVFPKLKSPKDGKPDKNRMSDVEMVLRFFTLYDFYKKETNQYPESRADILNDYMRQRRANNLSLSSEDDLEILLDKVVKMVKMTFNNNQFKNFSVSSNKGKAGFSNTINAAVFDVQMLGFADYEISDIEDKTEVIYDSFMELCSYNLDFAKSLTISTNSTVNERMGIWKQKLNLIIENFEQYLHEFQQKQNLFYQNPICNKSGEQIETFEEADYFEGKLYHKCHSPKANRREVRRVTINTTVNVTLPEGQVEFENTTELISYLTQQIEDEIKDDKHDIDRLQSLPFIGESDDLLPRMTGTKKIKSFGSLKSNNGKSLYIAASGSRSEIISNMRELISLFSFTQGIRITD
;
A
#
# COMPACT_ATOMS: atom_id res chain seq x y z
N MET A 1 -31.59 -26.35 -11.51
CA MET A 1 -31.35 -26.07 -12.94
C MET A 1 -31.07 -24.59 -13.27
N ALA A 2 -31.59 -23.61 -12.55
CA ALA A 2 -31.33 -22.19 -12.81
C ALA A 2 -29.89 -21.74 -12.51
N VAL A 3 -29.26 -22.25 -11.44
CA VAL A 3 -27.89 -21.93 -11.04
C VAL A 3 -26.87 -22.33 -12.10
N GLY A 4 -27.07 -23.47 -12.78
CA GLY A 4 -26.13 -23.96 -13.79
C GLY A 4 -26.16 -23.17 -15.10
N LYS A 5 -27.30 -22.58 -15.49
CA LYS A 5 -27.39 -21.73 -16.69
C LYS A 5 -26.71 -20.37 -16.47
N ASN A 6 -26.92 -19.77 -15.31
CA ASN A 6 -26.33 -18.48 -14.96
C ASN A 6 -24.79 -18.62 -14.82
N PHE A 7 -24.32 -19.71 -14.24
CA PHE A 7 -22.87 -20.00 -14.09
C PHE A 7 -22.18 -20.26 -15.43
N SER A 8 -22.79 -21.01 -16.35
CA SER A 8 -22.22 -21.23 -17.69
C SER A 8 -22.19 -19.95 -18.53
N GLU A 9 -23.12 -19.04 -18.34
CA GLU A 9 -23.14 -17.75 -19.02
C GLU A 9 -22.07 -16.79 -18.44
N GLN A 10 -21.89 -16.80 -17.13
CA GLN A 10 -20.80 -16.10 -16.46
C GLN A 10 -19.43 -16.64 -16.91
N LEU A 11 -19.24 -17.96 -16.95
CA LEU A 11 -17.99 -18.57 -17.42
C LEU A 11 -17.65 -18.21 -18.87
N ARG A 12 -18.67 -18.09 -19.74
CA ARG A 12 -18.44 -17.67 -21.14
C ARG A 12 -17.95 -16.22 -21.23
N LYS A 13 -18.45 -15.34 -20.38
CA LYS A 13 -18.05 -13.92 -20.33
C LYS A 13 -16.62 -13.74 -19.80
N VAL A 14 -16.17 -14.61 -18.88
CA VAL A 14 -14.83 -14.51 -18.28
C VAL A 14 -13.81 -15.45 -18.92
N LYS A 15 -14.15 -16.11 -20.03
CA LYS A 15 -13.26 -17.04 -20.71
C LYS A 15 -12.13 -16.30 -21.44
N VAL A 16 -10.89 -16.69 -21.18
CA VAL A 16 -9.73 -16.23 -21.93
C VAL A 16 -9.62 -17.04 -23.22
N ASN A 17 -9.74 -16.37 -24.36
CA ASN A 17 -9.44 -16.99 -25.65
C ASN A 17 -7.93 -16.91 -25.89
N ARG A 18 -7.28 -18.05 -26.12
CA ARG A 18 -5.83 -18.13 -26.29
C ARG A 18 -5.42 -19.15 -27.34
N LYS A 19 -4.31 -18.85 -28.02
CA LYS A 19 -3.56 -19.77 -28.88
C LYS A 19 -2.23 -20.12 -28.21
N VAL A 20 -1.83 -21.37 -28.27
CA VAL A 20 -0.51 -21.83 -27.80
C VAL A 20 0.29 -22.29 -29.01
N LEU A 21 1.44 -21.69 -29.23
CA LEU A 21 2.30 -21.96 -30.39
C LEU A 21 3.73 -22.21 -29.91
N ASN A 22 4.44 -23.12 -30.57
CA ASN A 22 5.88 -23.25 -30.44
C ASN A 22 6.52 -22.52 -31.64
N ARG A 23 7.29 -21.47 -31.35
CA ARG A 23 7.88 -20.59 -32.37
C ARG A 23 9.41 -20.62 -32.26
N SER A 24 10.08 -20.62 -33.40
CA SER A 24 11.55 -20.53 -33.40
C SER A 24 12.03 -19.19 -32.85
N VAL A 25 13.22 -19.17 -32.26
CA VAL A 25 13.88 -17.93 -31.84
C VAL A 25 13.97 -16.97 -33.01
N ARG A 26 14.34 -17.46 -34.20
CA ARG A 26 14.42 -16.68 -35.45
C ARG A 26 13.11 -15.96 -35.75
N ASP A 27 11.96 -16.66 -35.73
CA ASP A 27 10.65 -16.08 -36.07
C ASP A 27 10.23 -15.01 -35.04
N ILE A 28 10.48 -15.26 -33.76
CA ILE A 28 10.16 -14.32 -32.68
C ILE A 28 10.96 -13.03 -32.85
N VAL A 29 12.27 -13.14 -33.14
CA VAL A 29 13.14 -11.97 -33.32
C VAL A 29 12.81 -11.24 -34.63
N ALA A 30 12.49 -11.94 -35.71
CA ALA A 30 12.04 -11.32 -36.96
C ALA A 30 10.73 -10.52 -36.77
N ASP A 31 9.75 -11.07 -36.06
CA ASP A 31 8.51 -10.34 -35.73
C ASP A 31 8.76 -9.14 -34.80
N PHE A 32 9.74 -9.21 -33.91
CA PHE A 32 10.13 -8.08 -33.09
C PHE A 32 10.83 -6.99 -33.89
N GLN A 33 11.77 -7.37 -34.77
CA GLN A 33 12.51 -6.44 -35.62
C GLN A 33 11.61 -5.75 -36.66
N SER A 34 10.57 -6.44 -37.14
CA SER A 34 9.55 -5.87 -38.03
C SER A 34 8.46 -5.08 -37.32
N ALA A 35 8.59 -4.83 -36.00
CA ALA A 35 7.59 -4.18 -35.17
C ALA A 35 6.22 -4.87 -35.14
N LYS A 36 6.13 -6.15 -35.53
CA LYS A 36 4.94 -6.96 -35.34
C LYS A 36 4.78 -7.41 -33.88
N ILE A 37 5.90 -7.66 -33.17
CA ILE A 37 5.92 -7.77 -31.72
C ILE A 37 6.35 -6.43 -31.15
N VAL A 38 5.56 -5.88 -30.22
CA VAL A 38 5.77 -4.57 -29.61
C VAL A 38 5.93 -4.73 -28.10
N ILE A 39 6.90 -4.01 -27.53
CA ILE A 39 6.99 -3.81 -26.07
C ILE A 39 6.18 -2.55 -25.75
N PRO A 40 5.02 -2.67 -25.07
CA PRO A 40 4.22 -1.50 -24.71
C PRO A 40 4.97 -0.55 -23.77
N ARG A 41 4.64 0.74 -23.82
CA ARG A 41 5.27 1.78 -22.98
C ARG A 41 5.11 1.54 -21.48
N TYR A 42 4.07 0.83 -21.08
CA TYR A 42 3.79 0.49 -19.69
C TYR A 42 4.65 -0.65 -19.15
N GLN A 43 5.35 -1.39 -20.02
CA GLN A 43 6.27 -2.43 -19.57
C GLN A 43 7.48 -1.81 -18.87
N ARG A 44 7.90 -2.46 -17.78
CA ARG A 44 9.09 -2.03 -17.04
C ARG A 44 10.34 -2.05 -17.91
N THR A 45 11.26 -1.15 -17.60
CA THR A 45 12.60 -1.15 -18.20
C THR A 45 13.33 -2.47 -17.97
N PHE A 46 14.33 -2.75 -18.81
CA PHE A 46 15.16 -3.93 -18.70
C PHE A 46 15.97 -3.91 -17.38
N VAL A 47 15.85 -4.98 -16.56
CA VAL A 47 16.43 -5.04 -15.21
C VAL A 47 17.25 -6.29 -14.93
N TRP A 48 17.32 -7.27 -15.87
CA TRP A 48 18.12 -8.46 -15.67
C TRP A 48 19.60 -8.13 -15.67
N ASP A 49 20.33 -8.62 -14.64
CA ASP A 49 21.77 -8.60 -14.59
C ASP A 49 22.39 -9.57 -15.61
N LEU A 50 23.70 -9.46 -15.83
CA LEU A 50 24.43 -10.30 -16.79
C LEU A 50 24.35 -11.80 -16.45
N GLU A 51 24.32 -12.15 -15.18
CA GLU A 51 24.27 -13.55 -14.75
C GLU A 51 22.94 -14.19 -15.20
N LYS A 52 21.81 -13.53 -14.95
CA LYS A 52 20.50 -14.00 -15.37
C LYS A 52 20.37 -14.10 -16.88
N GLN A 53 20.89 -13.09 -17.60
CA GLN A 53 20.91 -13.08 -19.06
C GLN A 53 21.71 -14.29 -19.60
N ASN A 54 22.92 -14.52 -19.10
CA ASN A 54 23.77 -15.61 -19.54
C ASN A 54 23.15 -16.98 -19.25
N ARG A 55 22.62 -17.20 -18.05
CA ARG A 55 21.94 -18.45 -17.68
C ARG A 55 20.71 -18.71 -18.55
N PHE A 56 20.00 -17.67 -18.93
CA PHE A 56 18.85 -17.82 -19.81
C PHE A 56 19.25 -18.20 -21.25
N ILE A 57 20.27 -17.56 -21.83
CA ILE A 57 20.82 -17.94 -23.13
C ILE A 57 21.38 -19.37 -23.11
N GLU A 58 22.11 -19.75 -22.05
CA GLU A 58 22.61 -21.10 -21.85
C GLU A 58 21.46 -22.12 -21.83
N SER A 59 20.36 -21.80 -21.14
CA SER A 59 19.16 -22.66 -21.10
C SER A 59 18.56 -22.89 -22.49
N ILE A 60 18.51 -21.84 -23.34
CA ILE A 60 18.03 -21.98 -24.72
C ILE A 60 18.95 -22.91 -25.54
N PHE A 61 20.27 -22.74 -25.44
CA PHE A 61 21.21 -23.62 -26.13
C PHE A 61 21.02 -25.09 -25.71
N MET A 62 20.82 -25.33 -24.43
CA MET A 62 20.65 -26.66 -23.85
C MET A 62 19.24 -27.24 -24.05
N ASP A 63 18.33 -26.51 -24.69
CA ASP A 63 16.91 -26.89 -24.88
C ASP A 63 16.16 -27.14 -23.56
N ILE A 64 16.59 -26.47 -22.49
CA ILE A 64 15.90 -26.53 -21.20
C ILE A 64 14.59 -25.76 -21.31
N PRO A 65 13.47 -26.35 -20.89
CA PRO A 65 12.18 -25.67 -20.90
C PRO A 65 12.22 -24.36 -20.13
N VAL A 66 11.91 -23.26 -20.79
CA VAL A 66 11.81 -21.93 -20.20
C VAL A 66 10.34 -21.49 -20.11
N PRO A 67 9.97 -20.61 -19.19
CA PRO A 67 8.61 -20.11 -19.10
C PRO A 67 8.15 -19.48 -20.44
N PRO A 68 6.88 -19.67 -20.84
CA PRO A 68 6.37 -19.18 -22.12
C PRO A 68 6.42 -17.66 -22.22
N LEU A 69 6.51 -17.14 -23.44
CA LEU A 69 6.25 -15.73 -23.74
C LEU A 69 4.75 -15.52 -23.92
N PHE A 70 4.19 -14.49 -23.27
CA PHE A 70 2.77 -14.17 -23.37
C PHE A 70 2.59 -12.90 -24.18
N PHE A 71 1.70 -12.96 -25.15
CA PHE A 71 1.36 -11.86 -26.04
C PHE A 71 -0.15 -11.59 -26.02
N LEU A 72 -0.51 -10.32 -26.20
CA LEU A 72 -1.85 -9.89 -26.51
C LEU A 72 -1.93 -9.57 -28.01
N GLU A 73 -2.85 -10.19 -28.69
CA GLU A 73 -3.17 -9.87 -30.07
C GLU A 73 -3.93 -8.54 -30.11
N LYS A 74 -3.49 -7.61 -30.94
CA LYS A 74 -4.11 -6.30 -31.16
C LYS A 74 -4.27 -6.07 -32.64
N PHE A 75 -5.44 -5.63 -33.06
CA PHE A 75 -5.66 -5.16 -34.40
C PHE A 75 -5.47 -3.63 -34.44
N ASP A 76 -4.52 -3.18 -35.23
CA ASP A 76 -4.29 -1.74 -35.50
C ASP A 76 -5.20 -1.36 -36.67
N GLU A 77 -6.32 -0.69 -36.38
CA GLU A 77 -7.32 -0.29 -37.37
C GLU A 77 -6.76 0.72 -38.39
N GLU A 78 -5.80 1.57 -38.00
CA GLU A 78 -5.21 2.56 -38.89
C GLU A 78 -4.27 1.93 -39.94
N LYS A 79 -3.55 0.89 -39.52
CA LYS A 79 -2.59 0.21 -40.40
C LYS A 79 -3.12 -1.09 -40.99
N GLU A 80 -4.30 -1.53 -40.57
CA GLU A 80 -4.93 -2.81 -40.95
C GLU A 80 -4.01 -4.03 -40.71
N ILE A 81 -3.21 -4.00 -39.64
CA ILE A 81 -2.28 -5.09 -39.30
C ILE A 81 -2.54 -5.66 -37.93
N MET A 82 -2.29 -6.96 -37.78
CA MET A 82 -2.24 -7.61 -36.46
C MET A 82 -0.87 -7.41 -35.84
N SER A 83 -0.85 -6.90 -34.63
CA SER A 83 0.35 -6.78 -33.79
C SER A 83 0.22 -7.60 -32.51
N PHE A 84 1.33 -7.88 -31.87
CA PHE A 84 1.41 -8.65 -30.64
C PHE A 84 2.10 -7.83 -29.55
N GLU A 85 1.36 -7.36 -28.60
CA GLU A 85 1.92 -6.71 -27.42
C GLU A 85 2.42 -7.76 -26.42
N ILE A 86 3.68 -7.68 -26.01
CA ILE A 86 4.20 -8.62 -25.01
C ILE A 86 3.64 -8.30 -23.62
N ILE A 87 2.98 -9.29 -23.00
CA ILE A 87 2.39 -9.20 -21.66
C ILE A 87 3.38 -9.66 -20.60
N ASP A 88 3.96 -10.85 -20.78
CA ASP A 88 5.02 -11.38 -19.91
C ASP A 88 6.13 -11.97 -20.75
N GLY A 89 7.36 -11.82 -20.27
CA GLY A 89 8.58 -12.28 -20.92
C GLY A 89 9.40 -11.17 -21.57
N VAL A 90 9.14 -9.89 -21.31
CA VAL A 90 9.94 -8.75 -21.82
C VAL A 90 11.42 -8.95 -21.57
N GLN A 91 11.82 -9.34 -20.35
CA GLN A 91 13.24 -9.56 -20.02
C GLN A 91 13.84 -10.69 -20.85
N ARG A 92 13.08 -11.76 -21.10
CA ARG A 92 13.48 -12.90 -21.93
C ARG A 92 13.64 -12.49 -23.40
N LEU A 93 12.62 -11.83 -23.95
CA LEU A 93 12.66 -11.32 -25.33
C LEU A 93 13.82 -10.36 -25.55
N THR A 94 13.97 -9.37 -24.67
CA THR A 94 15.05 -8.38 -24.74
C THR A 94 16.43 -9.03 -24.65
N THR A 95 16.58 -10.05 -23.79
CA THR A 95 17.86 -10.80 -23.69
C THR A 95 18.20 -11.53 -24.99
N ILE A 96 17.23 -12.19 -25.62
CA ILE A 96 17.41 -12.86 -26.90
C ILE A 96 17.81 -11.85 -27.99
N VAL A 97 17.08 -10.74 -28.08
CA VAL A 97 17.34 -9.68 -29.06
C VAL A 97 18.72 -9.06 -28.83
N ASN A 98 19.09 -8.78 -27.58
CA ASN A 98 20.41 -8.25 -27.25
C ASN A 98 21.53 -9.22 -27.63
N PHE A 99 21.33 -10.52 -27.41
CA PHE A 99 22.30 -11.53 -27.80
C PHE A 99 22.46 -11.61 -29.32
N ILE A 100 21.38 -11.71 -30.07
CA ILE A 100 21.40 -11.79 -31.54
C ILE A 100 21.99 -10.52 -32.15
N ASN A 101 21.71 -9.35 -31.58
CA ASN A 101 22.28 -8.07 -32.03
C ASN A 101 23.73 -7.83 -31.57
N GLY A 102 24.34 -8.74 -30.78
CA GLY A 102 25.73 -8.66 -30.32
C GLY A 102 25.95 -7.74 -29.12
N PHE A 103 24.88 -7.22 -28.50
CA PHE A 103 24.99 -6.40 -27.29
C PHE A 103 25.24 -7.21 -26.01
N LEU A 104 24.97 -8.52 -26.05
CA LEU A 104 25.27 -9.44 -24.96
C LEU A 104 26.45 -10.34 -25.34
N LYS A 105 27.51 -10.25 -24.54
CA LYS A 105 28.68 -11.14 -24.61
C LYS A 105 28.55 -12.20 -23.53
N LEU A 106 28.60 -13.49 -23.92
CA LEU A 106 28.43 -14.61 -22.99
C LEU A 106 29.59 -14.67 -22.00
N SER A 107 29.28 -14.96 -20.76
CA SER A 107 30.26 -15.11 -19.68
C SER A 107 29.73 -16.00 -18.56
N ASN A 108 30.63 -16.71 -17.89
CA ASN A 108 30.34 -17.57 -16.75
C ASN A 108 29.30 -18.67 -17.04
N LEU A 109 29.29 -19.20 -18.26
CA LEU A 109 28.48 -20.36 -18.62
C LEU A 109 29.09 -21.61 -17.97
N GLY A 110 28.30 -22.27 -17.12
CA GLY A 110 28.78 -23.43 -16.37
C GLY A 110 28.79 -24.72 -17.19
N ASN A 111 27.77 -24.89 -18.06
CA ASN A 111 27.60 -26.10 -18.85
C ASN A 111 28.18 -25.99 -20.27
N LEU A 112 28.35 -24.77 -20.77
CA LEU A 112 28.86 -24.48 -22.11
C LEU A 112 30.05 -23.50 -22.05
N PRO A 113 31.14 -23.87 -21.35
CA PRO A 113 32.29 -22.98 -21.12
C PRO A 113 32.96 -22.50 -22.42
N ASP A 114 32.92 -23.32 -23.49
CA ASP A 114 33.52 -22.99 -24.78
C ASP A 114 32.81 -21.81 -25.50
N LEU A 115 31.58 -21.47 -25.10
CA LEU A 115 30.85 -20.31 -25.61
C LEU A 115 31.16 -19.02 -24.83
N ASN A 116 31.92 -19.10 -23.74
CA ASN A 116 32.32 -17.91 -22.99
C ASN A 116 33.12 -16.96 -23.87
N GLN A 117 32.90 -15.66 -23.67
CA GLN A 117 33.47 -14.56 -24.45
C GLN A 117 32.95 -14.44 -25.89
N SER A 118 31.99 -15.29 -26.34
CA SER A 118 31.36 -15.17 -27.64
C SER A 118 30.18 -14.19 -27.61
N THR A 119 29.94 -13.53 -28.74
CA THR A 119 28.70 -12.88 -29.13
C THR A 119 28.04 -13.72 -30.21
N PHE A 120 26.77 -13.49 -30.53
CA PHE A 120 26.07 -14.26 -31.58
C PHE A 120 26.81 -14.23 -32.92
N GLN A 121 27.40 -13.08 -33.28
CA GLN A 121 28.14 -12.90 -34.56
C GLN A 121 29.48 -13.63 -34.58
N THR A 122 30.05 -13.94 -33.42
CA THR A 122 31.33 -14.67 -33.33
C THR A 122 31.15 -16.19 -33.20
N LEU A 123 29.91 -16.66 -33.10
CA LEU A 123 29.61 -18.09 -33.06
C LEU A 123 29.88 -18.77 -34.40
N PRO A 124 30.33 -20.04 -34.39
CA PRO A 124 30.35 -20.85 -35.59
C PRO A 124 28.94 -20.94 -36.23
N PRO A 125 28.81 -20.92 -37.59
CA PRO A 125 27.50 -20.91 -38.26
C PRO A 125 26.54 -22.05 -37.84
N ILE A 126 27.07 -23.19 -37.53
CA ILE A 126 26.27 -24.34 -37.08
C ILE A 126 25.69 -24.07 -35.67
N ILE A 127 26.41 -23.39 -34.79
CA ILE A 127 25.98 -23.07 -33.43
C ILE A 127 24.93 -21.94 -33.44
N SER A 128 25.15 -20.90 -34.25
CA SER A 128 24.16 -19.84 -34.41
C SER A 128 22.85 -20.34 -35.05
N SER A 129 22.94 -21.20 -36.06
CA SER A 129 21.75 -21.83 -36.64
C SER A 129 21.00 -22.71 -35.64
N LEU A 130 21.71 -23.47 -34.82
CA LEU A 130 21.10 -24.26 -33.75
C LEU A 130 20.34 -23.36 -32.74
N PHE A 131 20.87 -22.21 -32.38
CA PHE A 131 20.19 -21.27 -31.49
C PHE A 131 18.94 -20.68 -32.16
N ASP A 132 19.03 -20.27 -33.40
CA ASP A 132 17.92 -19.71 -34.19
C ASP A 132 16.75 -20.69 -34.34
N GLU A 133 17.03 -21.98 -34.44
CA GLU A 133 16.04 -23.04 -34.59
C GLU A 133 15.46 -23.54 -33.27
N ARG A 134 15.97 -23.10 -32.10
CA ARG A 134 15.36 -23.42 -30.81
C ARG A 134 13.94 -22.85 -30.73
N HIS A 135 13.06 -23.62 -30.14
CA HIS A 135 11.64 -23.28 -30.03
C HIS A 135 11.30 -22.79 -28.64
N LEU A 136 10.56 -21.71 -28.59
CA LEU A 136 9.97 -21.17 -27.35
C LEU A 136 8.45 -21.29 -27.42
N THR A 137 7.86 -21.71 -26.32
CA THR A 137 6.40 -21.69 -26.19
C THR A 137 5.91 -20.25 -26.11
N THR A 138 4.98 -19.89 -26.98
CA THR A 138 4.31 -18.59 -27.00
C THR A 138 2.81 -18.79 -26.76
N ILE A 139 2.24 -17.98 -25.89
CA ILE A 139 0.80 -17.99 -25.59
C ILE A 139 0.26 -16.64 -26.02
N ILE A 140 -0.66 -16.67 -26.99
CA ILE A 140 -1.29 -15.47 -27.55
C ILE A 140 -2.70 -15.38 -26.98
N ILE A 141 -3.01 -14.30 -26.27
CA ILE A 141 -4.36 -13.95 -25.84
C ILE A 141 -5.00 -13.19 -26.99
N GLU A 142 -6.16 -13.69 -27.45
CA GLU A 142 -6.84 -13.12 -28.60
C GLU A 142 -7.52 -11.79 -28.21
N ASP A 143 -7.58 -10.87 -29.15
CA ASP A 143 -8.22 -9.57 -29.03
C ASP A 143 -9.73 -9.67 -28.69
N SER A 144 -10.37 -10.76 -29.04
CA SER A 144 -11.74 -11.10 -28.65
C SER A 144 -11.95 -11.30 -27.14
N THR A 145 -10.88 -11.36 -26.36
CA THR A 145 -10.95 -11.44 -24.89
C THR A 145 -11.30 -10.07 -24.31
N LEU A 146 -12.32 -10.02 -23.45
CA LEU A 146 -12.72 -8.77 -22.78
C LEU A 146 -11.51 -8.09 -22.11
N GLU A 147 -11.40 -6.80 -22.24
CA GLU A 147 -10.26 -6.00 -21.76
C GLU A 147 -10.02 -6.16 -20.26
N GLU A 148 -11.10 -6.22 -19.45
CA GLU A 148 -11.01 -6.45 -18.01
C GLU A 148 -10.37 -7.82 -17.70
N ILE A 149 -10.64 -8.82 -18.53
CA ILE A 149 -10.05 -10.17 -18.42
C ILE A 149 -8.59 -10.17 -18.86
N GLN A 150 -8.26 -9.44 -19.96
CA GLN A 150 -6.88 -9.26 -20.39
C GLN A 150 -6.02 -8.71 -19.26
N CYS A 151 -6.54 -7.73 -18.54
CA CYS A 151 -5.87 -7.09 -17.41
C CYS A 151 -5.71 -8.01 -16.20
N GLU A 152 -6.74 -8.81 -15.89
CA GLU A 152 -6.66 -9.81 -14.82
C GLU A 152 -5.62 -10.88 -15.15
N VAL A 153 -5.58 -11.36 -16.39
CA VAL A 153 -4.55 -12.28 -16.88
C VAL A 153 -3.17 -11.67 -16.76
N PHE A 154 -3.02 -10.40 -17.15
CA PHE A 154 -1.78 -9.67 -17.04
C PHE A 154 -1.29 -9.59 -15.57
N GLY A 155 -2.18 -9.24 -14.65
CA GLY A 155 -1.89 -9.22 -13.22
C GLY A 155 -1.44 -10.59 -12.68
N ARG A 156 -2.16 -11.66 -13.05
CA ARG A 156 -1.86 -13.03 -12.59
C ARG A 156 -0.56 -13.59 -13.18
N LEU A 157 -0.25 -13.33 -14.45
CA LEU A 157 0.98 -13.79 -15.09
C LEU A 157 2.23 -13.15 -14.49
N ASN A 158 2.14 -11.88 -14.13
CA ASN A 158 3.26 -11.15 -13.53
C ASN A 158 3.55 -11.50 -12.05
N MET A 159 2.82 -12.43 -11.43
CA MET A 159 3.05 -12.87 -10.05
C MET A 159 4.33 -13.71 -9.84
N GLY A 160 5.10 -14.00 -10.90
CA GLY A 160 6.16 -15.03 -10.86
C GLY A 160 7.50 -14.62 -10.23
N SER A 161 8.01 -13.39 -10.39
CA SER A 161 9.34 -13.00 -9.85
C SER A 161 9.39 -11.62 -9.23
N VAL A 162 8.77 -10.63 -9.84
CA VAL A 162 8.49 -9.29 -9.28
C VAL A 162 7.14 -8.89 -9.83
N SER A 163 6.09 -9.11 -9.04
CA SER A 163 4.72 -8.77 -9.43
C SER A 163 4.60 -7.26 -9.74
N LEU A 164 3.78 -6.91 -10.72
CA LEU A 164 3.39 -5.53 -10.95
C LEU A 164 2.61 -5.02 -9.73
N ASN A 165 2.86 -3.78 -9.34
CA ASN A 165 2.04 -3.13 -8.34
C ASN A 165 0.71 -2.64 -8.94
N ALA A 166 -0.22 -2.20 -8.08
CA ALA A 166 -1.54 -1.78 -8.51
C ALA A 166 -1.52 -0.62 -9.53
N GLN A 167 -0.56 0.32 -9.42
CA GLN A 167 -0.46 1.43 -10.35
C GLN A 167 0.16 1.03 -11.69
N GLU A 168 1.16 0.16 -11.68
CA GLU A 168 1.70 -0.42 -12.91
C GLU A 168 0.59 -1.17 -13.69
N LEU A 169 -0.30 -1.89 -12.98
CA LEU A 169 -1.47 -2.52 -13.59
C LEU A 169 -2.45 -1.48 -14.16
N ARG A 170 -2.80 -0.42 -13.41
CA ARG A 170 -3.68 0.65 -13.91
C ARG A 170 -3.11 1.32 -15.17
N ASN A 171 -1.81 1.57 -15.19
CA ASN A 171 -1.14 2.14 -16.34
C ASN A 171 -1.25 1.26 -17.59
N CYS A 172 -1.33 -0.06 -17.42
CA CYS A 172 -1.61 -0.98 -18.51
C CYS A 172 -3.08 -0.97 -18.93
N MET A 173 -3.98 -0.97 -17.95
CA MET A 173 -5.42 -1.15 -18.14
C MET A 173 -6.12 0.07 -18.73
N TYR A 174 -5.70 1.25 -18.31
CA TYR A 174 -6.38 2.51 -18.62
C TYR A 174 -5.48 3.43 -19.46
N GLN A 175 -4.94 2.89 -20.57
CA GLN A 175 -4.18 3.68 -21.54
C GLN A 175 -5.07 4.78 -22.15
N GLY A 176 -4.47 5.92 -22.48
CA GLY A 176 -5.13 7.06 -23.09
C GLY A 176 -4.69 8.39 -22.49
N GLU A 177 -5.31 9.47 -22.96
CA GLU A 177 -4.91 10.85 -22.67
C GLU A 177 -4.80 11.13 -21.17
N PHE A 178 -5.78 10.71 -20.38
CA PHE A 178 -5.74 10.93 -18.93
C PHE A 178 -4.60 10.18 -18.22
N ASN A 179 -4.28 8.98 -18.68
CA ASN A 179 -3.14 8.25 -18.12
C ASN A 179 -1.80 8.92 -18.45
N ASP A 180 -1.67 9.45 -19.67
CA ASP A 180 -0.50 10.21 -20.09
C ASP A 180 -0.41 11.55 -19.34
N PHE A 181 -1.56 12.20 -19.08
CA PHE A 181 -1.67 13.39 -18.24
C PHE A 181 -1.18 13.13 -16.81
N LEU A 182 -1.60 12.03 -16.16
CA LEU A 182 -1.08 11.65 -14.85
C LEU A 182 0.45 11.47 -14.85
N GLY A 183 0.97 10.85 -15.91
CA GLY A 183 2.41 10.71 -16.12
C GLY A 183 3.14 12.05 -16.26
N SER A 184 2.50 13.04 -16.89
CA SER A 184 3.02 14.42 -17.01
C SER A 184 2.98 15.15 -15.66
N CYS A 185 1.86 15.07 -14.95
CA CYS A 185 1.70 15.64 -13.60
C CYS A 185 2.75 15.08 -12.62
N SER A 186 3.04 13.79 -12.68
CA SER A 186 4.06 13.18 -11.80
C SER A 186 5.48 13.69 -12.06
N LYS A 187 5.74 14.25 -13.24
CA LYS A 187 7.02 14.87 -13.64
C LYS A 187 7.05 16.38 -13.42
N HIS A 188 5.94 16.99 -12.97
CA HIS A 188 5.88 18.42 -12.73
C HIS A 188 7.01 18.88 -11.79
N PRO A 189 7.80 19.90 -12.13
CA PRO A 189 9.03 20.25 -11.42
C PRO A 189 8.84 20.48 -9.92
N THR A 190 7.79 21.21 -9.52
CA THR A 190 7.51 21.52 -8.11
C THR A 190 7.09 20.25 -7.35
N TYR A 191 6.28 19.40 -7.96
CA TYR A 191 5.89 18.11 -7.37
C TYR A 191 7.09 17.18 -7.20
N ARG A 192 7.97 17.09 -8.21
CA ARG A 192 9.22 16.33 -8.11
C ARG A 192 10.11 16.81 -6.96
N GLN A 193 10.23 18.12 -6.76
CA GLN A 193 10.99 18.66 -5.64
C GLN A 193 10.47 18.21 -4.27
N LEU A 194 9.15 18.05 -4.11
CA LEU A 194 8.56 17.48 -2.89
C LEU A 194 8.94 16.01 -2.68
N LEU A 195 9.11 15.25 -3.74
CA LEU A 195 9.41 13.82 -3.67
C LEU A 195 10.91 13.51 -3.52
N GLU A 196 11.81 14.43 -3.88
CA GLU A 196 13.27 14.24 -3.82
C GLU A 196 13.81 13.96 -2.40
N VAL A 197 13.08 14.30 -1.35
CA VAL A 197 13.47 13.98 0.03
C VAL A 197 13.26 12.50 0.39
N PHE A 198 12.54 11.75 -0.45
CA PHE A 198 12.25 10.33 -0.22
C PHE A 198 13.13 9.44 -1.11
N PRO A 199 14.03 8.62 -0.52
CA PRO A 199 14.99 7.83 -1.29
C PRO A 199 14.39 6.89 -2.35
N LYS A 200 13.17 6.40 -2.11
CA LYS A 200 12.45 5.50 -3.04
C LYS A 200 11.79 6.23 -4.21
N LEU A 201 11.51 7.53 -4.05
CA LEU A 201 10.80 8.37 -5.04
C LEU A 201 11.72 9.33 -5.78
N LYS A 202 13.02 9.34 -5.45
CA LYS A 202 14.02 10.12 -6.18
C LYS A 202 14.05 9.73 -7.64
N SER A 203 14.29 10.71 -8.48
CA SER A 203 14.53 10.47 -9.90
C SER A 203 15.65 9.45 -10.09
N PRO A 204 15.50 8.50 -11.01
CA PRO A 204 16.54 7.50 -11.27
C PRO A 204 17.81 8.22 -11.75
N LYS A 205 18.98 7.81 -11.25
CA LYS A 205 20.27 8.23 -11.79
C LYS A 205 20.52 7.43 -13.06
N ASP A 206 21.23 8.04 -14.01
CA ASP A 206 21.55 7.44 -15.30
C ASP A 206 21.98 5.98 -15.17
N GLY A 207 21.32 5.10 -15.92
CA GLY A 207 21.60 3.67 -15.98
C GLY A 207 21.13 2.83 -14.77
N LYS A 208 20.43 3.43 -13.78
CA LYS A 208 19.87 2.67 -12.65
C LYS A 208 18.37 2.45 -12.83
N PRO A 209 17.84 1.27 -12.45
CA PRO A 209 16.40 1.00 -12.52
C PRO A 209 15.62 1.98 -11.63
N ASP A 210 14.47 2.40 -12.12
CA ASP A 210 13.53 3.22 -11.36
C ASP A 210 12.95 2.41 -10.19
N LYS A 211 13.26 2.86 -8.97
CA LYS A 211 12.76 2.25 -7.73
C LYS A 211 11.35 2.72 -7.37
N ASN A 212 10.89 3.78 -8.01
CA ASN A 212 9.63 4.43 -7.74
C ASN A 212 8.44 3.55 -8.12
N ARG A 213 8.55 2.78 -9.22
CA ARG A 213 7.51 1.88 -9.70
C ARG A 213 6.13 2.56 -9.81
N MET A 214 6.12 3.80 -10.34
CA MET A 214 4.90 4.63 -10.53
C MET A 214 4.17 5.00 -9.24
N SER A 215 4.82 4.94 -8.08
CA SER A 215 4.19 5.35 -6.82
C SER A 215 3.90 6.86 -6.79
N ASP A 216 4.70 7.67 -7.47
CA ASP A 216 4.46 9.10 -7.67
C ASP A 216 3.20 9.37 -8.52
N VAL A 217 3.00 8.57 -9.58
CA VAL A 217 1.78 8.63 -10.41
C VAL A 217 0.54 8.22 -9.60
N GLU A 218 0.65 7.15 -8.80
CA GLU A 218 -0.45 6.70 -7.93
C GLU A 218 -0.85 7.79 -6.93
N MET A 219 0.10 8.53 -6.38
CA MET A 219 -0.18 9.62 -5.45
C MET A 219 -0.93 10.78 -6.14
N VAL A 220 -0.55 11.15 -7.37
CA VAL A 220 -1.29 12.15 -8.16
C VAL A 220 -2.70 11.67 -8.47
N LEU A 221 -2.84 10.43 -8.97
CA LEU A 221 -4.15 9.82 -9.23
C LEU A 221 -5.02 9.82 -7.97
N ARG A 222 -4.44 9.46 -6.83
CA ARG A 222 -5.13 9.45 -5.54
C ARG A 222 -5.64 10.84 -5.15
N PHE A 223 -4.81 11.87 -5.32
CA PHE A 223 -5.20 13.25 -5.02
C PHE A 223 -6.38 13.69 -5.88
N PHE A 224 -6.32 13.52 -7.19
CA PHE A 224 -7.39 13.89 -8.11
C PHE A 224 -8.69 13.10 -7.85
N THR A 225 -8.55 11.79 -7.63
CA THR A 225 -9.70 10.94 -7.32
C THR A 225 -10.42 11.41 -6.06
N LEU A 226 -9.69 11.60 -4.97
CA LEU A 226 -10.29 12.01 -3.70
C LEU A 226 -10.88 13.42 -3.77
N TYR A 227 -10.24 14.33 -4.51
CA TYR A 227 -10.74 15.68 -4.73
C TYR A 227 -12.06 15.69 -5.49
N ASP A 228 -12.14 15.01 -6.64
CA ASP A 228 -13.34 14.96 -7.46
C ASP A 228 -14.50 14.26 -6.74
N PHE A 229 -14.24 13.15 -6.06
CA PHE A 229 -15.28 12.46 -5.29
C PHE A 229 -15.79 13.33 -4.13
N TYR A 230 -14.91 14.02 -3.41
CA TYR A 230 -15.32 14.92 -2.34
C TYR A 230 -16.21 16.07 -2.83
N LYS A 231 -15.91 16.65 -4.00
CA LYS A 231 -16.74 17.71 -4.60
C LYS A 231 -18.08 17.22 -5.12
N LYS A 232 -18.13 15.99 -5.61
CA LYS A 232 -19.30 15.43 -6.30
C LYS A 232 -20.33 14.82 -5.36
N GLU A 233 -19.89 14.18 -4.30
CA GLU A 233 -20.75 13.43 -3.37
C GLU A 233 -20.72 14.08 -1.99
N THR A 234 -21.72 14.88 -1.66
CA THR A 234 -22.12 15.25 -0.29
C THR A 234 -21.01 15.29 0.79
N ASN A 235 -19.79 15.67 0.44
CA ASN A 235 -18.63 15.79 1.34
C ASN A 235 -18.19 14.50 2.05
N GLN A 236 -18.38 13.32 1.45
CA GLN A 236 -17.89 12.05 1.99
C GLN A 236 -16.90 11.38 1.05
N TYR A 237 -15.87 10.76 1.64
CA TYR A 237 -14.90 9.95 0.91
C TYR A 237 -15.37 8.50 0.81
N PRO A 238 -15.15 7.87 -0.32
CA PRO A 238 -15.67 6.53 -0.60
C PRO A 238 -14.95 5.40 0.16
N GLU A 239 -15.58 4.20 0.20
CA GLU A 239 -15.24 3.09 1.12
C GLU A 239 -13.99 2.25 0.82
N SER A 240 -13.58 2.05 -0.42
CA SER A 240 -12.40 1.22 -0.76
C SER A 240 -11.43 1.92 -1.69
N ARG A 241 -10.14 1.92 -1.36
CA ARG A 241 -9.12 2.69 -2.10
C ARG A 241 -8.81 2.16 -3.50
N ALA A 242 -8.65 0.84 -3.63
CA ALA A 242 -8.22 0.26 -4.89
C ALA A 242 -9.33 0.35 -5.95
N ASP A 243 -10.54 0.04 -5.55
CA ASP A 243 -11.70 0.05 -6.43
C ASP A 243 -12.04 1.45 -6.92
N ILE A 244 -11.88 2.46 -6.06
CA ILE A 244 -12.13 3.87 -6.39
C ILE A 244 -11.15 4.39 -7.43
N LEU A 245 -9.86 4.13 -7.26
CA LEU A 245 -8.87 4.55 -8.23
C LEU A 245 -9.12 3.90 -9.60
N ASN A 246 -9.51 2.63 -9.61
CA ASN A 246 -9.88 1.92 -10.84
C ASN A 246 -11.16 2.50 -11.45
N ASP A 247 -12.16 2.79 -10.62
CA ASP A 247 -13.42 3.37 -11.06
C ASP A 247 -13.25 4.78 -11.62
N TYR A 248 -12.44 5.59 -10.96
CA TYR A 248 -12.09 6.92 -11.45
C TYR A 248 -11.39 6.86 -12.81
N MET A 249 -10.39 5.98 -12.99
CA MET A 249 -9.72 5.78 -14.27
C MET A 249 -10.70 5.33 -15.36
N ARG A 250 -11.66 4.45 -15.03
CA ARG A 250 -12.71 4.00 -15.95
C ARG A 250 -13.64 5.16 -16.35
N GLN A 251 -14.06 5.99 -15.39
CA GLN A 251 -14.89 7.16 -15.66
C GLN A 251 -14.16 8.19 -16.55
N ARG A 252 -12.86 8.42 -16.31
CA ARG A 252 -12.02 9.30 -17.14
C ARG A 252 -11.93 8.79 -18.58
N ARG A 253 -11.69 7.50 -18.77
CA ARG A 253 -11.64 6.87 -20.09
C ARG A 253 -12.99 6.95 -20.83
N ALA A 254 -14.10 6.92 -20.11
CA ALA A 254 -15.45 7.09 -20.65
C ALA A 254 -15.83 8.57 -20.92
N ASN A 255 -14.89 9.51 -20.79
CA ASN A 255 -15.08 10.96 -20.94
C ASN A 255 -16.27 11.49 -20.11
N ASN A 256 -16.32 11.09 -18.83
CA ASN A 256 -17.38 11.55 -17.92
C ASN A 256 -17.23 13.05 -17.63
N LEU A 257 -18.07 13.85 -18.26
CA LEU A 257 -18.08 15.32 -18.17
C LEU A 257 -18.39 15.87 -16.76
N SER A 258 -18.80 15.03 -15.83
CA SER A 258 -19.04 15.45 -14.44
C SER A 258 -17.78 15.53 -13.58
N LEU A 259 -16.63 15.13 -14.12
CA LEU A 259 -15.33 15.23 -13.46
C LEU A 259 -14.65 16.55 -13.83
N SER A 260 -13.73 17.03 -12.98
CA SER A 260 -12.93 18.23 -13.25
C SER A 260 -12.12 18.07 -14.55
N SER A 261 -11.92 19.14 -15.32
CA SER A 261 -11.07 19.07 -16.51
C SER A 261 -9.60 18.79 -16.16
N GLU A 262 -8.79 18.34 -17.11
CA GLU A 262 -7.37 18.12 -16.90
C GLU A 262 -6.65 19.44 -16.59
N ASP A 263 -7.03 20.52 -17.27
CA ASP A 263 -6.50 21.87 -17.03
C ASP A 263 -6.79 22.34 -15.59
N ASP A 264 -8.04 22.13 -15.10
CA ASP A 264 -8.39 22.48 -13.71
C ASP A 264 -7.59 21.66 -12.69
N LEU A 265 -7.37 20.37 -12.98
CA LEU A 265 -6.58 19.49 -12.13
C LEU A 265 -5.10 19.85 -12.13
N GLU A 266 -4.53 20.30 -13.26
CA GLU A 266 -3.15 20.74 -13.33
C GLU A 266 -2.94 22.03 -12.54
N ILE A 267 -3.84 23.00 -12.72
CA ILE A 267 -3.83 24.27 -11.95
C ILE A 267 -3.96 23.98 -10.45
N LEU A 268 -4.88 23.09 -10.08
CA LEU A 268 -5.07 22.68 -8.69
C LEU A 268 -3.81 22.02 -8.12
N LEU A 269 -3.19 21.10 -8.86
CA LEU A 269 -1.97 20.42 -8.43
C LEU A 269 -0.84 21.42 -8.20
N ASP A 270 -0.58 22.30 -9.14
CA ASP A 270 0.48 23.32 -9.04
C ASP A 270 0.26 24.24 -7.83
N LYS A 271 -0.97 24.70 -7.63
CA LYS A 271 -1.36 25.53 -6.49
C LYS A 271 -1.11 24.82 -5.16
N VAL A 272 -1.63 23.61 -5.01
CA VAL A 272 -1.55 22.86 -3.75
C VAL A 272 -0.12 22.44 -3.43
N VAL A 273 0.63 21.99 -4.42
CA VAL A 273 2.04 21.59 -4.27
C VAL A 273 2.90 22.74 -3.79
N LYS A 274 2.66 23.97 -4.28
CA LYS A 274 3.33 25.18 -3.78
C LYS A 274 3.02 25.43 -2.32
N MET A 275 1.74 25.38 -1.91
CA MET A 275 1.36 25.57 -0.52
C MET A 275 1.94 24.52 0.42
N VAL A 276 1.92 23.23 0.01
CA VAL A 276 2.55 22.14 0.78
C VAL A 276 4.06 22.38 0.93
N LYS A 277 4.74 22.81 -0.13
CA LYS A 277 6.18 23.10 -0.09
C LYS A 277 6.49 24.27 0.85
N MET A 278 5.72 25.35 0.76
CA MET A 278 5.91 26.53 1.60
C MET A 278 5.69 26.21 3.08
N THR A 279 4.68 25.38 3.39
CA THR A 279 4.29 25.07 4.77
C THR A 279 5.16 23.98 5.40
N PHE A 280 5.41 22.87 4.70
CA PHE A 280 6.04 21.67 5.29
C PHE A 280 7.51 21.50 4.92
N ASN A 281 7.99 22.21 3.89
CA ASN A 281 9.36 22.15 3.37
C ASN A 281 9.88 20.70 3.25
N ASN A 282 10.93 20.31 3.99
CA ASN A 282 11.51 18.95 3.93
C ASN A 282 10.75 17.90 4.77
N ASN A 283 9.67 18.30 5.47
CA ASN A 283 8.85 17.42 6.31
C ASN A 283 7.47 17.11 5.71
N GLN A 284 7.23 17.51 4.45
CA GLN A 284 5.99 17.16 3.74
C GLN A 284 5.79 15.64 3.70
N PHE A 285 4.54 15.23 3.80
CA PHE A 285 4.07 13.84 3.69
C PHE A 285 4.66 12.86 4.72
N LYS A 286 5.34 13.36 5.75
CA LYS A 286 5.93 12.57 6.82
C LYS A 286 5.02 12.57 8.05
N ASN A 287 4.88 11.40 8.67
CA ASN A 287 4.17 11.31 9.94
C ASN A 287 5.02 11.91 11.08
N PHE A 288 4.43 12.79 11.88
CA PHE A 288 5.02 13.29 13.11
C PHE A 288 4.54 12.47 14.30
N SER A 289 5.44 12.09 15.19
CA SER A 289 5.09 11.29 16.37
C SER A 289 5.92 11.70 17.59
N VAL A 290 5.31 11.54 18.77
CA VAL A 290 5.93 11.77 20.07
C VAL A 290 6.10 10.42 20.76
N SER A 291 7.35 10.06 21.09
CA SER A 291 7.66 8.83 21.82
C SER A 291 7.49 9.04 23.31
N SER A 292 6.55 8.32 23.93
CA SER A 292 6.33 8.35 25.39
C SER A 292 7.52 7.80 26.20
N ASN A 293 8.29 6.88 25.62
CA ASN A 293 9.36 6.16 26.33
C ASN A 293 10.75 6.82 26.21
N LYS A 294 10.94 7.76 25.27
CA LYS A 294 12.25 8.37 24.97
C LYS A 294 12.24 9.90 25.01
N GLY A 295 11.11 10.53 25.30
CA GLY A 295 10.99 11.99 25.30
C GLY A 295 11.20 12.68 23.96
N LYS A 296 11.50 11.93 22.88
CA LYS A 296 11.81 12.47 21.56
C LYS A 296 10.55 12.57 20.71
N ALA A 297 10.43 13.71 20.01
CA ALA A 297 9.43 13.93 18.99
C ALA A 297 10.13 14.10 17.63
N GLY A 298 9.47 13.73 16.54
CA GLY A 298 10.06 13.91 15.22
C GLY A 298 9.27 13.30 14.07
N PHE A 299 9.73 13.61 12.87
CA PHE A 299 9.15 13.12 11.62
C PHE A 299 9.73 11.78 11.21
N SER A 300 8.91 10.94 10.59
CA SER A 300 9.34 9.70 9.95
C SER A 300 10.23 10.01 8.74
N ASN A 301 11.06 9.02 8.33
CA ASN A 301 11.87 9.14 7.10
C ASN A 301 11.17 8.60 5.86
N THR A 302 9.92 8.14 5.99
CA THR A 302 9.15 7.55 4.92
C THR A 302 7.89 8.37 4.66
N ILE A 303 7.45 8.37 3.40
CA ILE A 303 6.18 8.96 3.01
C ILE A 303 5.02 8.20 3.66
N ASN A 304 4.03 8.95 4.11
CA ASN A 304 2.77 8.43 4.65
C ASN A 304 1.61 8.90 3.78
N ALA A 305 0.89 7.96 3.16
CA ALA A 305 -0.22 8.28 2.26
C ALA A 305 -1.38 9.02 2.96
N ALA A 306 -1.61 8.78 4.25
CA ALA A 306 -2.65 9.49 4.99
C ALA A 306 -2.25 10.94 5.28
N VAL A 307 -0.97 11.21 5.56
CA VAL A 307 -0.43 12.56 5.68
C VAL A 307 -0.44 13.28 4.34
N PHE A 308 -0.11 12.58 3.26
CA PHE A 308 -0.24 13.11 1.90
C PHE A 308 -1.67 13.58 1.63
N ASP A 309 -2.68 12.75 1.91
CA ASP A 309 -4.08 13.14 1.73
C ASP A 309 -4.43 14.40 2.51
N VAL A 310 -4.04 14.45 3.79
CA VAL A 310 -4.34 15.57 4.68
C VAL A 310 -3.70 16.87 4.17
N GLN A 311 -2.43 16.81 3.77
CA GLN A 311 -1.72 18.00 3.32
C GLN A 311 -2.16 18.47 1.94
N MET A 312 -2.38 17.56 1.00
CA MET A 312 -2.82 17.90 -0.35
C MET A 312 -4.28 18.36 -0.40
N LEU A 313 -5.19 17.57 0.14
CA LEU A 313 -6.63 17.90 0.11
C LEU A 313 -6.99 19.02 1.09
N GLY A 314 -6.21 19.17 2.16
CA GLY A 314 -6.44 20.26 3.12
C GLY A 314 -6.29 21.64 2.51
N PHE A 315 -5.37 21.80 1.58
CA PHE A 315 -5.14 23.07 0.89
C PHE A 315 -5.95 23.24 -0.40
N ALA A 316 -6.66 22.23 -0.86
CA ALA A 316 -7.34 22.27 -2.16
C ALA A 316 -8.40 23.39 -2.26
N ASP A 317 -9.01 23.75 -1.15
CA ASP A 317 -10.09 24.75 -1.08
C ASP A 317 -9.60 26.19 -0.84
N TYR A 318 -8.28 26.40 -0.69
CA TYR A 318 -7.68 27.71 -0.39
C TYR A 318 -6.86 28.26 -1.56
N GLU A 319 -6.67 29.57 -1.58
CA GLU A 319 -5.73 30.24 -2.46
C GLU A 319 -4.36 30.41 -1.76
N ILE A 320 -3.30 30.64 -2.54
CA ILE A 320 -1.95 30.81 -1.98
C ILE A 320 -1.92 31.99 -0.99
N SER A 321 -2.61 33.07 -1.32
CA SER A 321 -2.74 34.27 -0.46
C SER A 321 -3.37 34.01 0.90
N ASP A 322 -4.18 32.94 1.02
CA ASP A 322 -4.80 32.59 2.31
C ASP A 322 -3.82 31.91 3.25
N ILE A 323 -2.73 31.35 2.72
CA ILE A 323 -1.80 30.45 3.41
C ILE A 323 -0.40 31.02 3.57
N GLU A 324 0.09 31.82 2.60
CA GLU A 324 1.51 32.19 2.49
C GLU A 324 2.10 32.89 3.73
N ASP A 325 1.33 33.70 4.41
CA ASP A 325 1.72 34.40 5.65
C ASP A 325 1.49 33.57 6.93
N LYS A 326 0.87 32.38 6.83
CA LYS A 326 0.43 31.53 7.94
C LYS A 326 1.19 30.20 8.05
N THR A 327 2.16 29.99 7.17
CA THR A 327 2.82 28.68 6.98
C THR A 327 3.44 28.12 8.25
N GLU A 328 4.12 28.93 9.04
CA GLU A 328 4.77 28.50 10.30
C GLU A 328 3.76 28.10 11.37
N VAL A 329 2.68 28.86 11.49
CA VAL A 329 1.57 28.57 12.43
C VAL A 329 0.84 27.28 12.02
N ILE A 330 0.59 27.10 10.73
CA ILE A 330 -0.05 25.89 10.18
C ILE A 330 0.84 24.66 10.41
N TYR A 331 2.15 24.80 10.18
CA TYR A 331 3.14 23.73 10.41
C TYR A 331 3.16 23.31 11.89
N ASP A 332 3.26 24.26 12.82
CA ASP A 332 3.26 23.97 14.26
C ASP A 332 1.93 23.36 14.72
N SER A 333 0.81 23.86 14.21
CA SER A 333 -0.53 23.31 14.48
C SER A 333 -0.72 21.88 13.98
N PHE A 334 -0.10 21.53 12.84
CA PHE A 334 -0.11 20.15 12.35
C PHE A 334 0.63 19.21 13.33
N MET A 335 1.81 19.62 13.80
CA MET A 335 2.55 18.85 14.82
C MET A 335 1.77 18.75 16.14
N GLU A 336 1.07 19.80 16.53
CA GLU A 336 0.20 19.81 17.71
C GLU A 336 -0.94 18.79 17.58
N LEU A 337 -1.64 18.73 16.44
CA LEU A 337 -2.66 17.73 16.18
C LEU A 337 -2.08 16.31 16.23
N CYS A 338 -0.95 16.05 15.58
CA CYS A 338 -0.28 14.77 15.63
C CYS A 338 0.13 14.36 17.06
N SER A 339 0.42 15.33 17.93
CA SER A 339 0.87 15.09 19.29
C SER A 339 -0.26 14.85 20.27
N TYR A 340 -1.36 15.61 20.16
CA TYR A 340 -2.36 15.71 21.23
C TYR A 340 -3.77 15.34 20.82
N ASN A 341 -4.10 15.32 19.52
CA ASN A 341 -5.37 14.80 19.05
C ASN A 341 -5.23 13.31 18.73
N LEU A 342 -5.76 12.47 19.63
CA LEU A 342 -5.59 11.01 19.50
C LEU A 342 -6.27 10.43 18.27
N ASP A 343 -7.44 10.96 17.91
CA ASP A 343 -8.23 10.50 16.77
C ASP A 343 -7.52 10.87 15.46
N PHE A 344 -7.00 12.10 15.38
CA PHE A 344 -6.17 12.51 14.26
C PHE A 344 -4.91 11.66 14.12
N ALA A 345 -4.15 11.48 15.19
CA ALA A 345 -2.92 10.69 15.18
C ALA A 345 -3.16 9.21 14.80
N LYS A 346 -4.24 8.60 15.30
CA LYS A 346 -4.65 7.24 14.93
C LYS A 346 -5.07 7.17 13.45
N SER A 347 -5.85 8.13 12.98
CA SER A 347 -6.34 8.16 11.60
C SER A 347 -5.23 8.27 10.56
N LEU A 348 -4.05 8.77 10.94
CA LEU A 348 -2.85 8.79 10.09
C LEU A 348 -2.14 7.44 10.00
N THR A 349 -2.45 6.49 10.89
CA THR A 349 -1.83 5.15 10.92
C THR A 349 -2.72 4.06 10.33
N ILE A 350 -4.03 4.27 10.29
CA ILE A 350 -5.04 3.31 9.83
C ILE A 350 -5.61 3.77 8.48
N SER A 351 -5.82 2.83 7.57
CA SER A 351 -6.24 3.13 6.19
C SER A 351 -7.70 2.81 5.87
N THR A 352 -8.60 2.82 6.88
CA THR A 352 -10.04 2.64 6.64
C THR A 352 -10.72 3.96 6.23
N ASN A 353 -11.90 3.90 5.64
CA ASN A 353 -12.61 5.06 5.06
C ASN A 353 -13.17 6.00 6.11
N SER A 354 -13.69 5.44 7.20
CA SER A 354 -14.11 6.23 8.35
C SER A 354 -12.98 7.15 8.83
N THR A 355 -11.73 6.67 8.76
CA THR A 355 -10.56 7.47 9.15
C THR A 355 -10.17 8.54 8.15
N VAL A 356 -10.53 8.41 6.84
CA VAL A 356 -10.27 9.49 5.86
C VAL A 356 -11.16 10.69 6.14
N ASN A 357 -12.47 10.47 6.31
CA ASN A 357 -13.42 11.54 6.64
C ASN A 357 -13.08 12.21 7.97
N GLU A 358 -12.73 11.42 8.98
CA GLU A 358 -12.36 11.90 10.30
C GLU A 358 -11.12 12.79 10.27
N ARG A 359 -10.00 12.31 9.68
CA ARG A 359 -8.78 13.11 9.61
C ARG A 359 -8.92 14.37 8.79
N MET A 360 -9.68 14.31 7.68
CA MET A 360 -9.93 15.48 6.86
C MET A 360 -10.84 16.49 7.56
N GLY A 361 -11.87 16.04 8.30
CA GLY A 361 -12.73 16.90 9.10
C GLY A 361 -11.94 17.65 10.18
N ILE A 362 -11.11 16.92 10.96
CA ILE A 362 -10.28 17.51 12.00
C ILE A 362 -9.29 18.53 11.40
N TRP A 363 -8.62 18.18 10.31
CA TRP A 363 -7.62 19.05 9.69
C TRP A 363 -8.25 20.30 9.07
N LYS A 364 -9.31 20.19 8.30
CA LYS A 364 -10.01 21.32 7.70
C LYS A 364 -10.57 22.27 8.76
N GLN A 365 -11.16 21.70 9.82
CA GLN A 365 -11.61 22.52 10.96
C GLN A 365 -10.46 23.30 11.59
N LYS A 366 -9.29 22.67 11.79
CA LYS A 366 -8.11 23.35 12.34
C LYS A 366 -7.60 24.45 11.41
N LEU A 367 -7.54 24.20 10.09
CA LEU A 367 -7.14 25.21 9.11
C LEU A 367 -8.09 26.42 9.11
N ASN A 368 -9.40 26.19 9.09
CA ASN A 368 -10.39 27.27 9.16
C ASN A 368 -10.19 28.13 10.43
N LEU A 369 -10.02 27.48 11.59
CA LEU A 369 -9.78 28.19 12.85
C LEU A 369 -8.50 29.04 12.82
N ILE A 370 -7.43 28.54 12.20
CA ILE A 370 -6.18 29.29 12.05
C ILE A 370 -6.41 30.51 11.15
N ILE A 371 -7.11 30.34 10.03
CA ILE A 371 -7.34 31.41 9.06
C ILE A 371 -8.27 32.49 9.67
N GLU A 372 -9.34 32.07 10.33
CA GLU A 372 -10.32 32.98 10.96
C GLU A 372 -9.75 33.74 12.18
N ASN A 373 -8.87 33.11 12.95
CA ASN A 373 -8.33 33.64 14.20
C ASN A 373 -6.80 33.77 14.18
N PHE A 374 -6.22 34.14 13.04
CA PHE A 374 -4.77 34.11 12.79
C PHE A 374 -3.96 34.84 13.83
N GLU A 375 -4.36 36.05 14.20
CA GLU A 375 -3.65 36.89 15.19
C GLU A 375 -3.47 36.19 16.55
N GLN A 376 -4.48 35.43 16.99
CA GLN A 376 -4.39 34.68 18.24
C GLN A 376 -3.37 33.54 18.11
N TYR A 377 -3.45 32.76 17.04
CA TYR A 377 -2.52 31.65 16.78
C TYR A 377 -1.09 32.14 16.58
N LEU A 378 -0.92 33.27 15.88
CA LEU A 378 0.36 33.91 15.67
C LEU A 378 0.97 34.37 17.00
N HIS A 379 0.16 34.97 17.87
CA HIS A 379 0.62 35.41 19.20
C HIS A 379 1.13 34.20 20.03
N GLU A 380 0.39 33.11 20.09
CA GLU A 380 0.80 31.90 20.81
C GLU A 380 2.09 31.30 20.21
N PHE A 381 2.18 31.24 18.89
CA PHE A 381 3.37 30.78 18.18
C PHE A 381 4.60 31.63 18.47
N GLN A 382 4.45 32.97 18.44
CA GLN A 382 5.54 33.90 18.76
C GLN A 382 5.99 33.79 20.23
N GLN A 383 5.08 33.56 21.16
CA GLN A 383 5.42 33.32 22.57
C GLN A 383 6.25 32.04 22.71
N LYS A 384 5.85 30.97 22.05
CA LYS A 384 6.61 29.70 21.98
C LYS A 384 8.00 29.93 21.41
N GLN A 385 8.08 30.65 20.29
CA GLN A 385 9.32 30.90 19.56
C GLN A 385 10.29 31.76 20.42
N ASN A 386 9.80 32.80 21.02
CA ASN A 386 10.60 33.67 21.89
C ASN A 386 11.18 32.92 23.09
N LEU A 387 10.38 32.11 23.76
CA LEU A 387 10.85 31.31 24.90
C LEU A 387 11.86 30.25 24.46
N PHE A 388 11.64 29.61 23.33
CA PHE A 388 12.55 28.59 22.81
C PHE A 388 13.93 29.15 22.47
N TYR A 389 13.99 30.30 21.82
CA TYR A 389 15.28 30.93 21.48
C TYR A 389 15.98 31.61 22.67
N GLN A 390 15.22 32.04 23.70
CA GLN A 390 15.81 32.65 24.89
C GLN A 390 16.29 31.62 25.91
N ASN A 391 15.50 30.60 26.18
CA ASN A 391 15.78 29.56 27.18
C ASN A 391 15.05 28.27 26.89
N PRO A 392 15.60 27.37 26.03
CA PRO A 392 14.95 26.15 25.62
C PRO A 392 14.99 25.05 26.70
N ILE A 393 14.52 25.38 27.91
CA ILE A 393 14.50 24.45 29.04
C ILE A 393 13.06 23.93 29.27
N CYS A 394 12.90 22.63 29.38
CA CYS A 394 11.64 22.01 29.71
C CYS A 394 11.25 22.28 31.17
N ASN A 395 10.12 22.94 31.38
CA ASN A 395 9.66 23.30 32.73
C ASN A 395 9.36 22.11 33.66
N LYS A 396 9.13 20.90 33.09
CA LYS A 396 8.85 19.69 33.87
C LYS A 396 10.11 18.89 34.18
N SER A 397 10.99 18.64 33.19
CA SER A 397 12.19 17.82 33.38
C SER A 397 13.44 18.63 33.74
N GLY A 398 13.47 19.91 33.47
CA GLY A 398 14.66 20.75 33.60
C GLY A 398 15.71 20.52 32.51
N GLU A 399 15.43 19.65 31.53
CA GLU A 399 16.35 19.32 30.44
C GLU A 399 16.20 20.31 29.28
N GLN A 400 17.27 20.46 28.51
CA GLN A 400 17.27 21.28 27.32
C GLN A 400 16.40 20.64 26.22
N ILE A 401 15.59 21.45 25.56
CA ILE A 401 14.82 21.07 24.36
C ILE A 401 15.71 21.32 23.14
N GLU A 402 16.04 20.26 22.40
CA GLU A 402 17.04 20.32 21.33
C GLU A 402 16.49 20.99 20.06
N THR A 403 15.23 20.74 19.72
CA THR A 403 14.61 21.25 18.48
C THR A 403 13.28 21.94 18.76
N PHE A 404 12.90 22.86 17.86
CA PHE A 404 11.62 23.56 17.98
C PHE A 404 10.42 22.60 17.83
N GLU A 405 10.57 21.56 17.04
CA GLU A 405 9.57 20.50 16.86
C GLU A 405 9.31 19.70 18.13
N GLU A 406 10.30 19.58 19.02
CA GLU A 406 10.14 18.93 20.33
C GLU A 406 9.49 19.84 21.37
N ALA A 407 9.53 21.16 21.14
CA ALA A 407 8.99 22.17 22.06
C ALA A 407 7.46 22.23 21.98
N ASP A 408 6.84 22.43 23.13
CA ASP A 408 5.44 22.84 23.28
C ASP A 408 5.31 24.02 24.21
N TYR A 409 4.33 24.89 23.96
CA TYR A 409 4.03 26.06 24.79
C TYR A 409 2.70 25.86 25.51
N PHE A 410 2.69 26.08 26.81
CA PHE A 410 1.49 26.03 27.62
C PHE A 410 1.59 27.02 28.78
N GLU A 411 0.63 27.93 28.89
CA GLU A 411 0.49 28.91 29.96
C GLU A 411 1.81 29.64 30.30
N GLY A 412 2.49 30.20 29.31
CA GLY A 412 3.71 30.98 29.49
C GLY A 412 4.98 30.16 29.72
N LYS A 413 4.96 28.85 29.55
CA LYS A 413 6.09 27.95 29.81
C LYS A 413 6.36 27.00 28.66
N LEU A 414 7.64 26.60 28.51
CA LEU A 414 8.04 25.57 27.55
C LEU A 414 8.10 24.18 28.18
N TYR A 415 7.79 23.22 27.38
CA TYR A 415 7.84 21.79 27.70
C TYR A 415 8.36 20.99 26.52
N HIS A 416 9.00 19.83 26.75
CA HIS A 416 9.01 18.81 25.71
C HIS A 416 7.58 18.36 25.41
N LYS A 417 7.25 18.06 24.16
CA LYS A 417 5.88 17.63 23.77
C LYS A 417 5.35 16.45 24.60
N CYS A 418 6.23 15.51 24.99
CA CYS A 418 5.86 14.40 25.88
C CYS A 418 5.59 14.82 27.34
N HIS A 419 6.09 15.95 27.77
CA HIS A 419 5.94 16.46 29.14
C HIS A 419 4.88 17.57 29.27
N SER A 420 4.33 18.03 28.14
CA SER A 420 3.33 19.09 28.12
C SER A 420 2.07 18.70 28.92
N PRO A 421 1.47 19.65 29.65
CA PRO A 421 0.13 19.44 30.23
C PRO A 421 -0.95 19.11 29.20
N LYS A 422 -0.77 19.51 27.94
CA LYS A 422 -1.63 19.06 26.83
C LYS A 422 -1.58 17.55 26.61
N ALA A 423 -0.45 16.89 26.90
CA ALA A 423 -0.30 15.45 26.83
C ALA A 423 -1.13 14.71 27.91
N ASN A 424 -1.27 15.28 29.11
CA ASN A 424 -2.12 14.72 30.15
C ASN A 424 -3.62 14.82 29.79
N ARG A 425 -4.03 15.81 28.99
CA ARG A 425 -5.37 15.83 28.38
C ARG A 425 -5.59 14.68 27.38
N ARG A 426 -4.49 14.08 26.88
CA ARG A 426 -4.50 12.83 26.11
C ARG A 426 -4.97 11.63 26.93
N GLU A 427 -4.67 11.58 28.23
CA GLU A 427 -5.14 10.53 29.16
C GLU A 427 -6.58 10.75 29.62
N VAL A 428 -6.99 12.01 29.78
CA VAL A 428 -8.36 12.38 30.20
C VAL A 428 -9.35 12.31 29.03
N ARG A 429 -8.89 12.43 27.77
CA ARG A 429 -9.64 12.12 26.55
C ARG A 429 -9.23 10.75 25.94
N ARG A 430 -8.72 9.83 26.72
CA ARG A 430 -9.24 8.49 26.65
C ARG A 430 -10.71 8.61 27.12
N VAL A 431 -11.54 9.19 26.27
CA VAL A 431 -12.89 8.70 26.13
C VAL A 431 -12.65 7.21 25.94
N THR A 432 -12.87 6.49 26.97
CA THR A 432 -13.20 5.10 26.91
C THR A 432 -14.20 5.05 25.77
N ILE A 433 -13.74 4.83 24.53
CA ILE A 433 -14.57 4.13 23.55
C ILE A 433 -14.94 2.94 24.39
N ASN A 434 -16.20 2.80 24.74
CA ASN A 434 -16.67 1.77 25.64
C ASN A 434 -15.99 0.48 25.21
N THR A 435 -14.83 0.19 25.77
CA THR A 435 -14.10 -1.05 25.58
C THR A 435 -14.75 -2.12 26.45
N THR A 436 -15.74 -1.69 27.25
CA THR A 436 -16.55 -2.53 28.08
C THR A 436 -17.32 -3.51 27.21
N VAL A 437 -17.15 -4.77 27.51
CA VAL A 437 -17.89 -5.87 26.90
C VAL A 437 -18.95 -6.29 27.93
N ASN A 438 -20.21 -6.09 27.58
CA ASN A 438 -21.31 -6.52 28.41
C ASN A 438 -21.55 -8.00 28.23
N VAL A 439 -21.49 -8.75 29.31
CA VAL A 439 -21.74 -10.18 29.32
C VAL A 439 -22.92 -10.46 30.23
N THR A 440 -23.93 -11.12 29.71
CA THR A 440 -25.03 -11.64 30.52
C THR A 440 -24.65 -13.04 30.99
N LEU A 441 -24.51 -13.20 32.30
CA LEU A 441 -24.31 -14.45 32.96
C LEU A 441 -25.66 -14.97 33.50
N PRO A 442 -25.79 -16.26 33.82
CA PRO A 442 -26.98 -16.80 34.50
C PRO A 442 -27.34 -16.07 35.81
N GLU A 443 -26.34 -15.49 36.46
CA GLU A 443 -26.45 -14.78 37.74
C GLU A 443 -26.69 -13.26 37.61
N GLY A 444 -26.63 -12.71 36.40
CA GLY A 444 -26.81 -11.27 36.11
C GLY A 444 -25.93 -10.74 35.02
N GLN A 445 -25.95 -9.41 34.81
CA GLN A 445 -25.07 -8.74 33.84
C GLN A 445 -23.76 -8.34 34.52
N VAL A 446 -22.64 -8.66 33.86
CA VAL A 446 -21.29 -8.25 34.27
C VAL A 446 -20.66 -7.44 33.12
N GLU A 447 -20.04 -6.35 33.49
CA GLU A 447 -19.34 -5.46 32.57
C GLU A 447 -17.83 -5.68 32.72
N PHE A 448 -17.14 -6.02 31.60
CA PHE A 448 -15.69 -6.16 31.58
C PHE A 448 -15.09 -4.91 30.96
N GLU A 449 -14.06 -4.36 31.57
CA GLU A 449 -13.41 -3.11 31.09
C GLU A 449 -12.79 -3.25 29.70
N ASN A 450 -12.40 -4.46 29.30
CA ASN A 450 -11.83 -4.74 28.00
C ASN A 450 -11.91 -6.23 27.64
N THR A 451 -11.63 -6.55 26.37
CA THR A 451 -11.63 -7.94 25.87
C THR A 451 -10.60 -8.84 26.55
N THR A 452 -9.53 -8.29 27.12
CA THR A 452 -8.50 -9.07 27.85
C THR A 452 -9.04 -9.62 29.16
N GLU A 453 -9.80 -8.82 29.88
CA GLU A 453 -10.46 -9.27 31.14
C GLU A 453 -11.52 -10.32 30.85
N LEU A 454 -12.31 -10.16 29.79
CA LEU A 454 -13.25 -11.17 29.34
C LEU A 454 -12.57 -12.50 29.02
N ILE A 455 -11.45 -12.47 28.24
CA ILE A 455 -10.70 -13.68 27.91
C ILE A 455 -10.15 -14.33 29.17
N SER A 456 -9.59 -13.56 30.09
CA SER A 456 -9.05 -14.08 31.36
C SER A 456 -10.14 -14.73 32.20
N TYR A 457 -11.31 -14.10 32.29
CA TYR A 457 -12.47 -14.66 33.02
C TYR A 457 -12.94 -15.97 32.38
N LEU A 458 -13.16 -16.01 31.08
CA LEU A 458 -13.60 -17.22 30.38
C LEU A 458 -12.57 -18.36 30.47
N THR A 459 -11.29 -18.02 30.39
CA THR A 459 -10.18 -18.99 30.53
C THR A 459 -10.23 -19.63 31.93
N GLN A 460 -10.42 -18.82 32.97
CA GLN A 460 -10.52 -19.32 34.36
C GLN A 460 -11.73 -20.23 34.55
N GLN A 461 -12.89 -19.85 34.01
CA GLN A 461 -14.10 -20.69 34.09
C GLN A 461 -13.90 -22.04 33.38
N ILE A 462 -13.25 -22.04 32.23
CA ILE A 462 -12.94 -23.25 31.47
C ILE A 462 -11.92 -24.11 32.21
N GLU A 463 -10.86 -23.53 32.82
CA GLU A 463 -9.89 -24.29 33.62
C GLU A 463 -10.52 -24.97 34.85
N ASP A 464 -11.46 -24.30 35.52
CA ASP A 464 -12.11 -24.83 36.69
C ASP A 464 -13.03 -26.04 36.40
N GLU A 465 -13.60 -26.10 35.20
CA GLU A 465 -14.54 -27.13 34.76
C GLU A 465 -13.88 -28.31 34.01
N ILE A 466 -12.78 -28.08 33.28
CA ILE A 466 -12.12 -29.09 32.41
C ILE A 466 -11.13 -29.98 33.20
N LYS A 467 -11.20 -30.02 34.50
CA LYS A 467 -10.13 -30.59 35.34
C LYS A 467 -9.60 -31.97 34.92
N ASP A 468 -10.32 -32.80 34.13
CA ASP A 468 -9.85 -34.14 33.75
C ASP A 468 -10.44 -34.76 32.46
N ASP A 469 -11.17 -34.07 31.61
CA ASP A 469 -11.76 -34.68 30.40
C ASP A 469 -10.96 -34.45 29.13
N LYS A 470 -10.31 -35.51 28.62
CA LYS A 470 -9.51 -35.51 27.39
C LYS A 470 -10.34 -35.09 26.16
N HIS A 471 -11.64 -35.39 26.18
CA HIS A 471 -12.54 -35.09 25.05
C HIS A 471 -12.76 -33.57 24.88
N ASP A 472 -12.81 -32.83 25.97
CA ASP A 472 -12.98 -31.38 25.95
C ASP A 472 -11.71 -30.66 25.53
N ILE A 473 -10.53 -31.20 25.84
CA ILE A 473 -9.25 -30.67 25.37
C ILE A 473 -9.12 -30.82 23.84
N ASP A 474 -9.52 -31.98 23.28
CA ASP A 474 -9.50 -32.21 21.82
C ASP A 474 -10.49 -31.27 21.10
N ARG A 475 -11.64 -30.96 21.71
CA ARG A 475 -12.60 -29.97 21.19
C ARG A 475 -12.02 -28.55 21.20
N LEU A 476 -11.33 -28.14 22.27
CA LEU A 476 -10.64 -26.85 22.31
C LEU A 476 -9.57 -26.73 21.24
N GLN A 477 -8.78 -27.77 21.01
CA GLN A 477 -7.74 -27.77 19.97
C GLN A 477 -8.31 -27.74 18.55
N SER A 478 -9.59 -28.05 18.36
CA SER A 478 -10.25 -27.92 17.05
C SER A 478 -10.51 -26.45 16.64
N LEU A 479 -10.46 -25.50 17.58
CA LEU A 479 -10.67 -24.10 17.31
C LEU A 479 -9.42 -23.48 16.65
N PRO A 480 -9.57 -22.69 15.57
CA PRO A 480 -8.45 -22.16 14.80
C PRO A 480 -7.60 -21.14 15.59
N PHE A 481 -8.10 -20.62 16.68
CA PHE A 481 -7.44 -19.63 17.54
C PHE A 481 -6.93 -20.21 18.88
N ILE A 482 -7.02 -21.53 19.07
CA ILE A 482 -6.47 -22.25 20.24
C ILE A 482 -5.46 -23.28 19.78
N GLY A 483 -4.29 -23.34 20.42
CA GLY A 483 -3.25 -24.32 20.14
C GLY A 483 -1.99 -24.12 20.95
N GLU A 484 -1.01 -25.02 20.79
CA GLU A 484 0.34 -24.84 21.32
C GLU A 484 1.04 -23.68 20.61
N SER A 485 2.03 -23.03 21.25
CA SER A 485 2.68 -21.83 20.69
C SER A 485 3.25 -22.04 19.28
N ASP A 486 3.77 -23.23 19.01
CA ASP A 486 4.39 -23.58 17.73
C ASP A 486 3.36 -23.89 16.63
N ASP A 487 2.16 -24.31 16.98
CA ASP A 487 1.07 -24.60 16.04
C ASP A 487 0.26 -23.35 15.66
N LEU A 488 0.24 -22.34 16.51
CA LEU A 488 -0.48 -21.09 16.25
C LEU A 488 0.30 -20.15 15.32
N LEU A 489 1.63 -20.18 15.35
CA LEU A 489 2.50 -19.35 14.51
C LEU A 489 2.28 -19.52 12.99
N PRO A 490 2.12 -20.73 12.43
CA PRO A 490 1.86 -20.93 11.01
C PRO A 490 0.42 -20.58 10.57
N ARG A 491 -0.54 -20.62 11.50
CA ARG A 491 -1.96 -20.32 11.21
C ARG A 491 -2.25 -18.82 11.17
N MET A 492 -1.35 -18.02 11.72
CA MET A 492 -1.45 -16.57 11.76
C MET A 492 -0.50 -15.96 10.71
N THR A 493 -1.06 -15.50 9.61
CA THR A 493 -0.30 -14.81 8.56
C THR A 493 0.25 -13.48 9.07
N GLY A 494 1.52 -13.47 9.49
CA GLY A 494 2.26 -12.25 9.81
C GLY A 494 3.20 -12.38 11.01
N THR A 495 4.34 -11.71 10.91
CA THR A 495 5.47 -11.69 11.86
C THR A 495 5.19 -11.01 13.22
N LYS A 496 3.95 -10.95 13.69
CA LYS A 496 3.61 -10.36 14.99
C LYS A 496 3.69 -11.40 16.09
N LYS A 497 4.43 -11.08 17.16
CA LYS A 497 4.45 -11.86 18.39
C LYS A 497 3.02 -12.14 18.86
N ILE A 498 2.68 -13.39 19.08
CA ILE A 498 1.42 -13.80 19.68
C ILE A 498 1.36 -13.18 21.07
N LYS A 499 0.40 -12.31 21.32
CA LYS A 499 0.03 -11.94 22.68
C LYS A 499 -0.99 -12.99 23.14
N SER A 500 -0.55 -13.97 23.92
CA SER A 500 -1.47 -14.87 24.63
C SER A 500 -2.03 -14.15 25.84
N PHE A 501 -3.33 -14.18 26.00
CA PHE A 501 -4.01 -13.60 27.17
C PHE A 501 -4.63 -14.65 28.08
N GLY A 502 -4.52 -15.92 27.75
CA GLY A 502 -4.92 -17.04 28.58
C GLY A 502 -4.08 -18.26 28.24
N SER A 503 -3.70 -19.06 29.24
CA SER A 503 -3.06 -20.36 29.04
C SER A 503 -3.82 -21.41 29.83
N LEU A 504 -4.30 -22.43 29.12
CA LEU A 504 -4.89 -23.63 29.72
C LEU A 504 -3.80 -24.69 29.86
N LYS A 505 -3.70 -25.33 31.01
CA LYS A 505 -2.77 -26.45 31.19
C LYS A 505 -3.40 -27.75 30.72
N SER A 506 -2.79 -28.37 29.73
CA SER A 506 -3.14 -29.71 29.26
C SER A 506 -2.60 -30.76 30.23
N ASN A 507 -3.29 -31.91 30.36
CA ASN A 507 -2.83 -33.05 31.15
C ASN A 507 -1.44 -33.61 30.76
N ASN A 508 -0.91 -33.23 29.59
CA ASN A 508 0.43 -33.58 29.13
C ASN A 508 1.49 -32.58 29.59
N GLY A 509 1.17 -31.61 30.43
CA GLY A 509 2.08 -30.56 30.90
C GLY A 509 2.38 -29.47 29.89
N LYS A 510 1.74 -29.51 28.70
CA LYS A 510 1.85 -28.48 27.70
C LYS A 510 0.78 -27.40 27.91
N SER A 511 1.13 -26.16 27.65
CA SER A 511 0.20 -25.04 27.74
C SER A 511 -0.49 -24.80 26.40
N LEU A 512 -1.81 -24.75 26.38
CA LEU A 512 -2.61 -24.26 25.26
C LEU A 512 -2.82 -22.76 25.42
N TYR A 513 -2.67 -22.03 24.34
CA TYR A 513 -2.80 -20.59 24.32
C TYR A 513 -4.01 -20.18 23.49
N ILE A 514 -4.74 -19.17 23.97
CA ILE A 514 -5.81 -18.51 23.22
C ILE A 514 -5.21 -17.33 22.49
N ALA A 515 -5.23 -17.35 21.16
CA ALA A 515 -4.73 -16.26 20.34
C ALA A 515 -5.73 -15.10 20.36
N ALA A 516 -5.31 -13.97 20.92
CA ALA A 516 -6.09 -12.73 20.97
C ALA A 516 -5.50 -11.68 20.00
N SER A 517 -5.22 -12.08 18.75
CA SER A 517 -4.76 -11.17 17.71
C SER A 517 -5.88 -10.98 16.69
N GLY A 518 -6.41 -9.76 16.63
CA GLY A 518 -7.48 -9.41 15.70
C GLY A 518 -8.18 -8.12 16.09
N SER A 519 -9.17 -7.73 15.31
CA SER A 519 -10.09 -6.66 15.69
C SER A 519 -10.94 -7.08 16.91
N ARG A 520 -11.49 -6.08 17.62
CA ARG A 520 -12.42 -6.36 18.74
C ARG A 520 -13.54 -7.31 18.33
N SER A 521 -14.12 -7.12 17.15
CA SER A 521 -15.20 -7.96 16.63
C SER A 521 -14.76 -9.40 16.38
N GLU A 522 -13.52 -9.64 15.91
CA GLU A 522 -12.97 -10.98 15.73
C GLU A 522 -12.75 -11.67 17.08
N ILE A 523 -12.20 -10.97 18.06
CA ILE A 523 -11.99 -11.50 19.41
C ILE A 523 -13.33 -11.87 20.06
N ILE A 524 -14.34 -11.00 19.97
CA ILE A 524 -15.69 -11.29 20.49
C ILE A 524 -16.33 -12.48 19.76
N SER A 525 -16.15 -12.57 18.44
CA SER A 525 -16.63 -13.71 17.65
C SER A 525 -15.99 -15.02 18.11
N ASN A 526 -14.67 -15.02 18.30
CA ASN A 526 -13.92 -16.17 18.79
C ASN A 526 -14.36 -16.59 20.22
N MET A 527 -14.65 -15.61 21.08
CA MET A 527 -15.14 -15.89 22.44
C MET A 527 -16.58 -16.43 22.42
N ARG A 528 -17.44 -15.97 21.54
CA ARG A 528 -18.80 -16.55 21.34
C ARG A 528 -18.71 -17.99 20.83
N GLU A 529 -17.78 -18.29 19.94
CA GLU A 529 -17.53 -19.64 19.44
C GLU A 529 -17.01 -20.54 20.56
N LEU A 530 -16.05 -20.07 21.37
CA LEU A 530 -15.53 -20.77 22.53
C LEU A 530 -16.64 -21.11 23.54
N ILE A 531 -17.49 -20.14 23.85
CA ILE A 531 -18.63 -20.33 24.76
C ILE A 531 -19.60 -21.38 24.22
N SER A 532 -19.85 -21.44 22.93
CA SER A 532 -20.79 -22.38 22.31
C SER A 532 -20.38 -23.85 22.42
N LEU A 533 -19.10 -24.12 22.69
CA LEU A 533 -18.58 -25.49 22.79
C LEU A 533 -18.91 -26.19 24.12
N PHE A 534 -19.20 -25.45 25.17
CA PHE A 534 -19.38 -26.02 26.52
C PHE A 534 -20.79 -25.85 27.03
N SER A 535 -21.34 -26.93 27.61
CA SER A 535 -22.72 -26.95 28.17
C SER A 535 -22.87 -26.08 29.41
N PHE A 536 -21.81 -25.92 30.21
CA PHE A 536 -21.83 -25.08 31.42
C PHE A 536 -21.86 -23.59 31.12
N THR A 537 -21.55 -23.21 29.90
CA THR A 537 -21.64 -21.82 29.42
C THR A 537 -23.04 -21.45 28.88
N GLN A 538 -24.02 -22.38 29.00
CA GLN A 538 -25.40 -22.10 28.62
C GLN A 538 -25.96 -20.94 29.44
N GLY A 539 -26.35 -19.88 28.76
CA GLY A 539 -26.82 -18.65 29.39
C GLY A 539 -25.82 -17.47 29.34
N ILE A 540 -24.53 -17.72 29.01
CA ILE A 540 -23.57 -16.65 28.81
C ILE A 540 -23.81 -16.03 27.43
N ARG A 541 -24.05 -14.72 27.39
CA ARG A 541 -24.22 -13.95 26.15
C ARG A 541 -23.30 -12.73 26.16
N ILE A 542 -22.46 -12.62 25.16
CA ILE A 542 -21.62 -11.44 24.94
C ILE A 542 -22.39 -10.49 24.02
N THR A 543 -22.70 -9.30 24.48
CA THR A 543 -23.30 -8.20 23.69
C THR A 543 -22.23 -7.19 23.32
N ASP A 544 -22.29 -6.65 22.10
CA ASP A 544 -21.32 -5.67 21.58
C ASP A 544 -21.44 -4.31 22.27
#